data_bbaee35231770d084748b7d7b73ef823
#
_entry.id   bbaee35231770d084748b7d7b73ef823
#
_cell.length_a   1.000
_cell.length_b   1.000
_cell.length_c   1.000
_cell.angle_alpha   90.00
_cell.angle_beta   90.00
_cell.angle_gamma   90.00
#
_symmetry.space_group_name_H-M   'P 1'
#
loop_
_entity.id
_entity.type
_entity.pdbx_description
1 polymer ?
#
loop_
_entity_poly.entity_id
_entity_poly.type
_entity_poly.pdbx_seq_one_letter_code
_entity_poly.pdbx_strand_id
1 'polypeptide(L)'
;MQRSDLSASVKLFLKFDISEQCEAGFGRGVIQICKRVKRLGSLNRAAKDMGMAYSKAWRIVKNAEEMLSVKLFIRQGASGSILTEEAEALIRIFDYVEEGLAVQAEKLLSEAFDKYVKDGMFEPEITNRIETTATPELIEEVRSIELHAVIKH
;
A
#
# COMPACT_ATOMS: atom_id res chain seq x y z
N MET A 1 -18.87 -11.01 -6.34
CA MET A 1 -18.03 -10.04 -5.61
C MET A 1 -18.87 -9.37 -4.57
N GLN A 2 -18.45 -9.44 -3.30
CA GLN A 2 -19.16 -8.81 -2.19
C GLN A 2 -18.44 -7.52 -1.76
N ARG A 3 -19.12 -6.67 -0.96
CA ARG A 3 -18.53 -5.45 -0.41
C ARG A 3 -17.25 -5.71 0.40
N SER A 4 -17.19 -6.85 1.12
CA SER A 4 -16.01 -7.28 1.87
C SER A 4 -14.77 -7.56 1.03
N ASP A 5 -14.95 -7.77 -0.28
CA ASP A 5 -13.86 -8.11 -1.19
C ASP A 5 -13.17 -6.87 -1.77
N LEU A 6 -13.72 -5.68 -1.50
CA LEU A 6 -13.21 -4.39 -1.95
C LEU A 6 -12.44 -3.69 -0.84
N SER A 7 -11.29 -3.13 -1.20
CA SER A 7 -10.51 -2.23 -0.34
C SER A 7 -10.02 -1.02 -1.13
N ALA A 8 -9.93 0.13 -0.47
CA ALA A 8 -9.36 1.32 -1.06
C ALA A 8 -7.90 1.50 -0.67
N SER A 9 -7.08 2.00 -1.58
CA SER A 9 -5.71 2.41 -1.30
C SER A 9 -5.41 3.75 -1.94
N VAL A 10 -4.64 4.60 -1.22
CA VAL A 10 -4.23 5.92 -1.69
C VAL A 10 -2.71 5.94 -1.83
N LYS A 11 -2.22 6.57 -2.91
CA LYS A 11 -0.79 6.85 -3.08
C LYS A 11 -0.55 8.31 -2.78
N LEU A 12 0.26 8.60 -1.76
CA LEU A 12 0.66 9.94 -1.37
C LEU A 12 2.07 10.25 -1.84
N PHE A 13 2.23 11.44 -2.42
CA PHE A 13 3.53 12.04 -2.72
C PHE A 13 3.53 13.46 -2.18
N LEU A 14 4.49 13.80 -1.33
CA LEU A 14 4.74 15.18 -0.94
C LEU A 14 5.65 15.83 -1.98
N LYS A 15 5.18 16.89 -2.60
CA LYS A 15 5.97 17.76 -3.48
C LYS A 15 5.99 19.15 -2.88
N PHE A 16 7.15 19.81 -2.96
CA PHE A 16 7.20 21.26 -2.77
C PHE A 16 7.10 21.92 -4.14
N ASP A 17 6.29 22.95 -4.24
CA ASP A 17 5.92 23.61 -5.50
C ASP A 17 7.05 24.54 -5.98
N ILE A 18 8.20 23.95 -6.29
CA ILE A 18 9.39 24.68 -6.76
C ILE A 18 9.55 24.63 -8.29
N SER A 19 8.92 23.66 -8.97
CA SER A 19 8.85 23.64 -10.44
C SER A 19 7.81 22.63 -10.96
N GLU A 20 7.07 23.02 -11.99
CA GLU A 20 6.08 22.19 -12.70
C GLU A 20 6.67 20.92 -13.35
N GLN A 21 7.99 20.76 -13.38
CA GLN A 21 8.69 19.68 -14.10
C GLN A 21 9.25 18.58 -13.21
N CYS A 22 9.07 18.62 -11.88
CA CYS A 22 9.66 17.61 -11.00
C CYS A 22 8.67 16.45 -10.76
N GLU A 23 8.89 15.33 -11.45
CA GLU A 23 8.16 14.06 -11.22
C GLU A 23 8.60 13.33 -9.94
N ALA A 24 9.71 13.73 -9.32
CA ALA A 24 10.22 13.15 -8.10
C ALA A 24 9.50 13.74 -6.89
N GLY A 25 9.15 12.90 -5.91
CA GLY A 25 8.47 13.31 -4.69
C GLY A 25 8.96 12.53 -3.48
N PHE A 26 8.68 13.05 -2.30
CA PHE A 26 8.85 12.34 -1.04
C PHE A 26 7.66 11.40 -0.86
N GLY A 27 7.75 10.21 -1.43
CA GLY A 27 6.72 9.21 -1.42
C GLY A 27 7.11 7.98 -0.61
N ARG A 28 6.26 6.96 -0.65
CA ARG A 28 6.41 5.72 0.12
C ARG A 28 7.80 5.07 -0.02
N GLY A 29 8.44 5.14 -1.19
CA GLY A 29 9.78 4.60 -1.41
C GLY A 29 10.84 5.27 -0.55
N VAL A 30 10.85 6.60 -0.51
CA VAL A 30 11.79 7.39 0.32
C VAL A 30 11.50 7.16 1.80
N ILE A 31 10.22 7.20 2.20
CA ILE A 31 9.76 6.92 3.57
C ILE A 31 10.26 5.55 4.04
N GLN A 32 10.11 4.52 3.22
CA GLN A 32 10.56 3.17 3.56
C GLN A 32 12.08 3.08 3.72
N ILE A 33 12.84 3.80 2.91
CA ILE A 33 14.29 3.90 3.09
C ILE A 33 14.61 4.60 4.42
N CYS A 34 13.98 5.74 4.70
CA CYS A 34 14.20 6.50 5.93
C CYS A 34 13.89 5.68 7.19
N LYS A 35 12.73 5.03 7.24
CA LYS A 35 12.34 4.17 8.37
C LYS A 35 13.35 3.03 8.60
N ARG A 36 13.87 2.43 7.52
CA ARG A 36 14.90 1.39 7.63
C ARG A 36 16.25 1.93 8.07
N VAL A 37 16.65 3.09 7.58
CA VAL A 37 17.87 3.74 8.06
C VAL A 37 17.78 4.05 9.55
N LYS A 38 16.62 4.55 10.02
CA LYS A 38 16.38 4.77 11.45
C LYS A 38 16.55 3.49 12.27
N ARG A 39 16.04 2.37 11.77
CA ARG A 39 16.12 1.07 12.45
C ARG A 39 17.50 0.41 12.37
N LEU A 40 18.15 0.49 11.20
CA LEU A 40 19.37 -0.27 10.90
C LEU A 40 20.66 0.56 11.00
N GLY A 41 20.55 1.88 11.14
CA GLY A 41 21.67 2.79 11.27
C GLY A 41 22.52 2.97 10.00
N SER A 42 22.06 2.49 8.82
CA SER A 42 22.86 2.52 7.60
C SER A 42 22.00 2.42 6.33
N LEU A 43 22.26 3.33 5.39
CA LEU A 43 21.61 3.28 4.06
C LEU A 43 21.95 1.99 3.29
N ASN A 44 23.17 1.46 3.45
CA ASN A 44 23.55 0.19 2.82
C ASN A 44 22.75 -0.99 3.37
N ARG A 45 22.59 -1.07 4.69
CA ARG A 45 21.77 -2.10 5.32
C ARG A 45 20.29 -1.93 4.95
N ALA A 46 19.79 -0.71 4.90
CA ALA A 46 18.43 -0.42 4.46
C ALA A 46 18.18 -0.85 3.00
N ALA A 47 19.11 -0.57 2.09
CA ALA A 47 19.03 -1.01 0.69
C ALA A 47 19.00 -2.54 0.57
N LYS A 48 19.88 -3.25 1.31
CA LYS A 48 19.90 -4.72 1.34
C LYS A 48 18.59 -5.30 1.88
N ASP A 49 18.06 -4.74 2.98
CA ASP A 49 16.78 -5.15 3.58
C ASP A 49 15.59 -4.96 2.60
N MET A 50 15.70 -4.00 1.69
CA MET A 50 14.71 -3.75 0.64
C MET A 50 14.96 -4.53 -0.67
N GLY A 51 15.98 -5.37 -0.73
CA GLY A 51 16.33 -6.12 -1.94
C GLY A 51 16.78 -5.24 -3.11
N MET A 52 17.35 -4.06 -2.85
CA MET A 52 17.81 -3.14 -3.89
C MET A 52 19.31 -2.84 -3.80
N ALA A 53 19.90 -2.47 -4.95
CA ALA A 53 21.28 -2.00 -5.01
C ALA A 53 21.44 -0.68 -4.22
N TYR A 54 22.58 -0.52 -3.53
CA TYR A 54 22.91 0.70 -2.79
C TYR A 54 22.85 1.96 -3.67
N SER A 55 23.35 1.87 -4.91
CA SER A 55 23.32 2.98 -5.88
C SER A 55 21.90 3.44 -6.20
N LYS A 56 20.95 2.50 -6.26
CA LYS A 56 19.53 2.82 -6.47
C LYS A 56 18.94 3.53 -5.25
N ALA A 57 19.18 3.01 -4.05
CA ALA A 57 18.73 3.66 -2.82
C ALA A 57 19.33 5.07 -2.67
N TRP A 58 20.61 5.21 -2.93
CA TRP A 58 21.31 6.49 -2.92
C TRP A 58 20.69 7.50 -3.89
N ARG A 59 20.41 7.09 -5.12
CA ARG A 59 19.79 7.95 -6.14
C ARG A 59 18.40 8.41 -5.70
N ILE A 60 17.57 7.51 -5.16
CA ILE A 60 16.22 7.84 -4.64
C ILE A 60 16.31 8.89 -3.56
N VAL A 61 17.22 8.72 -2.60
CA VAL A 61 17.45 9.68 -1.52
C VAL A 61 17.93 11.02 -2.05
N LYS A 62 18.92 11.02 -2.93
CA LYS A 62 19.48 12.23 -3.53
C LYS A 62 18.42 13.06 -4.27
N ASN A 63 17.64 12.42 -5.11
CA ASN A 63 16.55 13.08 -5.83
C ASN A 63 15.54 13.72 -4.86
N ALA A 64 15.21 13.03 -3.76
CA ALA A 64 14.32 13.56 -2.75
C ALA A 64 14.93 14.75 -1.99
N GLU A 65 16.23 14.65 -1.60
CA GLU A 65 16.94 15.75 -0.93
C GLU A 65 17.03 16.99 -1.81
N GLU A 66 17.34 16.83 -3.10
CA GLU A 66 17.43 17.92 -4.06
C GLU A 66 16.07 18.59 -4.28
N MET A 67 15.02 17.81 -4.47
CA MET A 67 13.66 18.33 -4.65
C MET A 67 13.17 19.09 -3.43
N LEU A 68 13.40 18.55 -2.22
CA LEU A 68 12.94 19.13 -0.96
C LEU A 68 13.87 20.25 -0.45
N SER A 69 15.06 20.41 -1.05
CA SER A 69 16.13 21.29 -0.58
C SER A 69 16.52 21.07 0.89
N VAL A 70 16.37 19.82 1.37
CA VAL A 70 16.74 19.40 2.73
C VAL A 70 17.60 18.15 2.72
N LYS A 71 18.41 17.97 3.75
CA LYS A 71 19.12 16.71 3.98
C LYS A 71 18.24 15.76 4.77
N LEU A 72 18.22 14.50 4.32
CA LEU A 72 17.48 13.45 5.00
C LEU A 72 18.36 12.66 5.98
N PHE A 73 19.67 12.62 5.72
CA PHE A 73 20.63 11.86 6.51
C PHE A 73 21.89 12.65 6.85
N ILE A 74 22.39 12.40 8.05
CA ILE A 74 23.71 12.81 8.52
C ILE A 74 24.59 11.57 8.57
N ARG A 75 25.77 11.62 7.94
CA ARG A 75 26.78 10.56 8.03
C ARG A 75 27.55 10.68 9.31
N GLN A 76 27.67 9.58 10.04
CA GLN A 76 28.46 9.47 11.27
C GLN A 76 29.76 8.67 11.04
N GLY A 77 30.50 8.99 9.99
CA GLY A 77 31.75 8.31 9.65
C GLY A 77 31.56 6.80 9.47
N ALA A 78 32.36 5.99 10.17
CA ALA A 78 32.24 4.54 10.16
C ALA A 78 30.98 4.01 10.88
N SER A 79 30.35 4.84 11.70
CA SER A 79 29.18 4.46 12.48
C SER A 79 27.86 4.42 11.68
N GLY A 80 27.87 4.87 10.40
CA GLY A 80 26.71 4.74 9.55
C GLY A 80 26.00 6.06 9.22
N SER A 81 24.66 6.05 9.28
CA SER A 81 23.83 7.20 8.96
C SER A 81 22.66 7.30 9.93
N ILE A 82 22.35 8.51 10.36
CA ILE A 82 21.15 8.84 11.15
C ILE A 82 20.24 9.78 10.36
N LEU A 83 18.96 9.79 10.68
CA LEU A 83 18.02 10.76 10.13
C LEU A 83 18.29 12.16 10.67
N THR A 84 17.98 13.17 9.85
CA THR A 84 17.85 14.57 10.29
C THR A 84 16.49 14.77 10.98
N GLU A 85 16.35 15.89 11.71
CA GLU A 85 15.06 16.27 12.32
C GLU A 85 14.00 16.55 11.25
N GLU A 86 14.40 17.14 10.13
CA GLU A 86 13.54 17.40 8.98
C GLU A 86 13.01 16.08 8.38
N ALA A 87 13.89 15.07 8.23
CA ALA A 87 13.47 13.76 7.74
C ALA A 87 12.47 13.09 8.69
N GLU A 88 12.68 13.20 10.00
CA GLU A 88 11.73 12.68 10.99
C GLU A 88 10.38 13.43 10.98
N ALA A 89 10.41 14.75 10.80
CA ALA A 89 9.20 15.55 10.66
C ALA A 89 8.42 15.16 9.39
N LEU A 90 9.11 15.01 8.26
CA LEU A 90 8.50 14.57 7.00
C LEU A 90 7.86 13.18 7.08
N ILE A 91 8.52 12.24 7.79
CA ILE A 91 7.94 10.91 8.04
C ILE A 91 6.63 11.04 8.83
N ARG A 92 6.62 11.82 9.91
CA ARG A 92 5.41 12.02 10.73
C ARG A 92 4.28 12.67 9.95
N ILE A 93 4.59 13.69 9.15
CA ILE A 93 3.60 14.35 8.27
C ILE A 93 3.03 13.34 7.26
N PHE A 94 3.91 12.57 6.63
CA PHE A 94 3.50 11.57 5.65
C PHE A 94 2.58 10.51 6.26
N ASP A 95 2.98 9.92 7.38
CA ASP A 95 2.21 8.87 8.06
C ASP A 95 0.84 9.42 8.50
N TYR A 96 0.79 10.61 9.10
CA TYR A 96 -0.46 11.25 9.53
C TYR A 96 -1.45 11.46 8.37
N VAL A 97 -0.95 11.99 7.25
CA VAL A 97 -1.80 12.24 6.07
C VAL A 97 -2.18 10.93 5.38
N GLU A 98 -1.25 9.97 5.25
CA GLU A 98 -1.53 8.67 4.62
C GLU A 98 -2.61 7.90 5.40
N GLU A 99 -2.50 7.86 6.72
CA GLU A 99 -3.50 7.23 7.60
C GLU A 99 -4.87 7.91 7.50
N GLY A 100 -4.91 9.23 7.56
CA GLY A 100 -6.15 10.00 7.42
C GLY A 100 -6.83 9.80 6.06
N LEU A 101 -6.05 9.78 4.98
CA LEU A 101 -6.57 9.52 3.63
C LEU A 101 -7.03 8.08 3.45
N ALA A 102 -6.36 7.09 4.06
CA ALA A 102 -6.79 5.70 4.00
C ALA A 102 -8.17 5.52 4.63
N VAL A 103 -8.39 6.08 5.81
CA VAL A 103 -9.71 6.05 6.49
C VAL A 103 -10.79 6.74 5.65
N GLN A 104 -10.47 7.90 5.07
CA GLN A 104 -11.42 8.61 4.21
C GLN A 104 -11.73 7.84 2.92
N ALA A 105 -10.73 7.21 2.32
CA ALA A 105 -10.90 6.40 1.11
C ALA A 105 -11.80 5.19 1.35
N GLU A 106 -11.64 4.47 2.46
CA GLU A 106 -12.52 3.35 2.84
C GLU A 106 -13.96 3.81 3.06
N LYS A 107 -14.16 4.96 3.72
CA LYS A 107 -15.48 5.55 3.91
C LYS A 107 -16.14 5.88 2.57
N LEU A 108 -15.42 6.56 1.67
CA LEU A 108 -15.93 6.91 0.34
C LEU A 108 -16.22 5.67 -0.51
N LEU A 109 -15.38 4.62 -0.43
CA LEU A 109 -15.63 3.36 -1.10
C LEU A 109 -16.93 2.72 -0.63
N SER A 110 -17.14 2.68 0.69
CA SER A 110 -18.37 2.17 1.29
C SER A 110 -19.61 2.93 0.79
N GLU A 111 -19.58 4.25 0.85
CA GLU A 111 -20.67 5.12 0.39
C GLU A 111 -20.94 4.95 -1.11
N ALA A 112 -19.88 4.86 -1.92
CA ALA A 112 -19.99 4.64 -3.36
C ALA A 112 -20.58 3.28 -3.70
N PHE A 113 -20.18 2.23 -2.97
CA PHE A 113 -20.73 0.89 -3.13
C PHE A 113 -22.24 0.90 -2.89
N ASP A 114 -22.66 1.43 -1.74
CA ASP A 114 -24.10 1.50 -1.38
C ASP A 114 -24.93 2.33 -2.39
N LYS A 115 -24.30 3.37 -2.99
CA LYS A 115 -24.96 4.25 -3.93
C LYS A 115 -25.10 3.68 -5.34
N TYR A 116 -24.10 2.96 -5.81
CA TYR A 116 -23.97 2.59 -7.22
C TYR A 116 -24.10 1.10 -7.49
N VAL A 117 -23.99 0.24 -6.48
CA VAL A 117 -24.13 -1.21 -6.63
C VAL A 117 -25.54 -1.63 -6.22
N LYS A 118 -26.27 -2.23 -7.17
CA LYS A 118 -27.60 -2.80 -6.93
C LYS A 118 -27.46 -4.26 -6.53
N ASP A 119 -28.43 -4.77 -5.77
CA ASP A 119 -28.52 -6.17 -5.38
C ASP A 119 -28.47 -7.06 -6.65
N GLY A 120 -27.62 -8.09 -6.60
CA GLY A 120 -27.41 -9.03 -7.71
C GLY A 120 -26.45 -8.55 -8.81
N MET A 121 -25.94 -7.29 -8.79
CA MET A 121 -25.08 -6.75 -9.87
C MET A 121 -23.76 -7.52 -10.04
N PHE A 122 -23.24 -8.12 -8.98
CA PHE A 122 -21.97 -8.88 -8.97
C PHE A 122 -22.16 -10.34 -8.54
N GLU A 123 -23.39 -10.84 -8.57
CA GLU A 123 -23.62 -12.28 -8.37
C GLU A 123 -22.99 -13.03 -9.54
N PRO A 124 -22.17 -14.07 -9.28
CA PRO A 124 -21.63 -14.88 -10.36
C PRO A 124 -22.75 -15.60 -11.07
N GLU A 125 -22.80 -15.53 -12.40
CA GLU A 125 -23.74 -16.29 -13.26
C GLU A 125 -23.59 -17.84 -13.13
N ILE A 126 -22.82 -18.32 -12.16
CA ILE A 126 -22.43 -19.72 -12.00
C ILE A 126 -23.66 -20.61 -11.66
N THR A 127 -24.67 -20.04 -11.00
CA THR A 127 -25.84 -20.83 -10.58
C THR A 127 -26.68 -21.35 -11.75
N ASN A 128 -26.78 -20.58 -12.86
CA ASN A 128 -27.62 -20.98 -13.99
C ASN A 128 -26.96 -21.98 -14.96
N ARG A 129 -25.62 -22.17 -14.92
CA ARG A 129 -24.94 -23.15 -15.79
C ARG A 129 -24.83 -24.53 -15.15
N ILE A 130 -24.80 -24.62 -13.83
CA ILE A 130 -24.73 -25.90 -13.12
C ILE A 130 -26.08 -26.58 -13.06
N GLU A 131 -27.17 -25.83 -12.91
CA GLU A 131 -28.53 -26.40 -12.89
C GLU A 131 -28.97 -26.96 -14.23
N THR A 132 -28.38 -26.50 -15.35
CA THR A 132 -28.77 -26.98 -16.70
C THR A 132 -28.00 -28.23 -17.14
N THR A 133 -26.90 -28.63 -16.47
CA THR A 133 -26.07 -29.78 -16.86
C THR A 133 -25.80 -30.78 -15.73
N ALA A 134 -26.14 -30.46 -14.49
CA ALA A 134 -25.92 -31.35 -13.35
C ALA A 134 -27.14 -32.25 -13.12
N THR A 135 -26.90 -33.56 -13.05
CA THR A 135 -27.91 -34.50 -12.59
C THR A 135 -28.25 -34.25 -11.14
N PRO A 136 -29.49 -34.59 -10.67
CA PRO A 136 -29.88 -34.37 -9.27
C PRO A 136 -28.91 -34.91 -8.24
N GLU A 137 -28.20 -36.00 -8.56
CA GLU A 137 -27.18 -36.66 -7.72
C GLU A 137 -25.92 -35.80 -7.53
N LEU A 138 -25.48 -35.09 -8.59
CA LEU A 138 -24.32 -34.19 -8.53
C LEU A 138 -24.59 -32.93 -7.72
N ILE A 139 -25.84 -32.44 -7.74
CA ILE A 139 -26.26 -31.27 -6.95
C ILE A 139 -26.26 -31.59 -5.43
N GLU A 140 -26.64 -32.82 -5.07
CA GLU A 140 -26.66 -33.25 -3.67
C GLU A 140 -25.25 -33.50 -3.13
N GLU A 141 -24.33 -33.98 -3.98
CA GLU A 141 -22.92 -34.18 -3.63
C GLU A 141 -22.19 -32.86 -3.38
N VAL A 142 -22.40 -31.83 -4.21
CA VAL A 142 -21.83 -30.48 -4.04
C VAL A 142 -22.39 -29.79 -2.79
N ARG A 143 -23.69 -29.91 -2.49
CA ARG A 143 -24.30 -29.41 -1.25
C ARG A 143 -23.73 -30.08 0.00
N SER A 144 -23.43 -31.37 -0.08
CA SER A 144 -22.81 -32.13 1.02
C SER A 144 -21.39 -31.64 1.31
N ILE A 145 -20.62 -31.29 0.28
CA ILE A 145 -19.25 -30.76 0.41
C ILE A 145 -19.25 -29.36 1.04
N GLU A 146 -20.15 -28.48 0.61
CA GLU A 146 -20.28 -27.13 1.20
C GLU A 146 -20.71 -27.17 2.68
N LEU A 147 -21.62 -28.08 3.07
CA LEU A 147 -22.02 -28.24 4.46
C LEU A 147 -20.88 -28.72 5.37
N HIS A 148 -19.97 -29.56 4.86
CA HIS A 148 -18.80 -30.01 5.62
C HIS A 148 -17.70 -28.95 5.76
N ALA A 149 -17.62 -27.98 4.84
CA ALA A 149 -16.67 -26.86 4.90
C ALA A 149 -17.09 -25.81 5.96
N VAL A 150 -18.39 -25.61 6.17
CA VAL A 150 -18.92 -24.62 7.13
C VAL A 150 -18.84 -25.11 8.59
N ILE A 151 -18.76 -26.43 8.84
CA ILE A 151 -18.74 -27.00 10.22
C ILE A 151 -17.30 -27.06 10.80
N LYS A 152 -16.24 -26.74 10.03
CA LYS A 152 -14.84 -26.80 10.47
C LYS A 152 -14.19 -25.46 10.78
N HIS A 153 -14.95 -24.40 10.96
CA HIS A 153 -14.42 -23.10 11.47
C HIS A 153 -15.16 -22.68 12.74
#